data_5dd1632cee93f9aa925e143bef63004b
#
_entry.id   5dd1632cee93f9aa925e143bef63004b
#
_cell.length_a   1.000
_cell.length_b   1.000
_cell.length_c   1.000
_cell.angle_alpha   90.00
_cell.angle_beta   90.00
_cell.angle_gamma   90.00
#
_symmetry.space_group_name_H-M   'P 1'
#
loop_
_entity.id
_entity.type
_entity.pdbx_description
1 polymer ?
#
loop_
_entity_poly.entity_id
_entity_poly.type
_entity_poly.pdbx_seq_one_letter_code
_entity_poly.pdbx_strand_id
1 'polypeptide(L)'
;DQVSDAPLRALAAEITREKIYERLHEELPYRSTVETDSWQERPDGSVRIEQTIFVERDSQRKIVLGEGGKTIKAIGQAARREIAEIAETTVHLFLFVKVRENWSDDPAR
;
A
#
# COMPACT_ATOMS: atom_id res chain seq x y z
N ASP A 1 12.21 10.30 16.39
CA ASP A 1 13.16 10.91 15.50
C ASP A 1 12.69 10.81 14.06
N GLN A 2 12.60 11.94 13.39
CA GLN A 2 11.99 12.00 12.07
C GLN A 2 12.82 11.31 11.01
N VAL A 3 14.12 11.25 11.22
CA VAL A 3 14.99 10.62 10.22
C VAL A 3 14.68 9.14 10.10
N SER A 4 14.29 8.51 11.20
CA SER A 4 14.05 7.07 11.17
C SER A 4 12.74 6.70 10.49
N ASP A 5 11.81 7.65 10.31
CA ASP A 5 10.55 7.34 9.67
C ASP A 5 10.67 7.09 8.19
N ALA A 6 11.56 7.84 7.51
CA ALA A 6 11.61 7.79 6.06
C ALA A 6 11.96 6.39 5.53
N PRO A 7 12.98 5.71 6.05
CA PRO A 7 13.25 4.36 5.56
C PRO A 7 12.14 3.37 5.90
N LEU A 8 11.50 3.53 7.06
CA LEU A 8 10.40 2.62 7.42
C LEU A 8 9.19 2.83 6.54
N ARG A 9 8.89 4.08 6.19
CA ARG A 9 7.79 4.37 5.29
C ARG A 9 8.02 3.74 3.92
N ALA A 10 9.24 3.86 3.41
CA ALA A 10 9.57 3.27 2.12
C ALA A 10 9.50 1.75 2.17
N LEU A 11 10.02 1.16 3.23
CA LEU A 11 9.98 -0.28 3.39
C LEU A 11 8.55 -0.79 3.50
N ALA A 12 7.71 -0.07 4.24
CA ALA A 12 6.32 -0.45 4.36
C ALA A 12 5.60 -0.42 3.02
N ALA A 13 5.91 0.56 2.19
CA ALA A 13 5.33 0.62 0.85
C ALA A 13 5.78 -0.56 0.00
N GLU A 14 7.06 -0.94 0.10
CA GLU A 14 7.56 -2.09 -0.63
C GLU A 14 6.89 -3.38 -0.16
N ILE A 15 6.68 -3.53 1.13
CA ILE A 15 6.01 -4.71 1.66
C ILE A 15 4.60 -4.83 1.09
N THR A 16 3.85 -3.74 1.13
CA THR A 16 2.49 -3.76 0.59
C THR A 16 2.50 -4.07 -0.90
N ARG A 17 3.42 -3.48 -1.65
CA ARG A 17 3.53 -3.73 -3.08
C ARG A 17 3.83 -5.19 -3.35
N GLU A 18 4.67 -5.80 -2.54
CA GLU A 18 4.98 -7.21 -2.67
C GLU A 18 3.74 -8.07 -2.46
N LYS A 19 2.91 -7.71 -1.48
CA LYS A 19 1.69 -8.48 -1.23
C LYS A 19 0.70 -8.35 -2.37
N ILE A 20 0.65 -7.19 -3.00
CA ILE A 20 -0.16 -7.02 -4.20
C ILE A 20 0.36 -7.94 -5.31
N TYR A 21 1.66 -7.94 -5.52
CA TYR A 21 2.25 -8.75 -6.57
C TYR A 21 1.97 -10.24 -6.32
N GLU A 22 2.15 -10.69 -5.09
CA GLU A 22 1.95 -12.11 -4.77
C GLU A 22 0.54 -12.57 -5.08
N ARG A 23 -0.44 -11.70 -4.86
CA ARG A 23 -1.83 -12.07 -5.05
C ARG A 23 -2.34 -11.83 -6.46
N LEU A 24 -1.85 -10.79 -7.10
CA LEU A 24 -2.49 -10.28 -8.31
C LEU A 24 -1.54 -10.17 -9.49
N HIS A 25 -0.38 -10.80 -9.44
CA HIS A 25 0.60 -10.59 -10.50
C HIS A 25 0.10 -11.03 -11.87
N GLU A 26 -0.86 -11.96 -11.92
CA GLU A 26 -1.40 -12.38 -13.20
C GLU A 26 -2.40 -11.38 -13.76
N GLU A 27 -3.05 -10.61 -12.90
CA GLU A 27 -4.01 -9.59 -13.34
C GLU A 27 -3.42 -8.20 -13.36
N LEU A 28 -2.42 -7.94 -12.48
CA LEU A 28 -1.85 -6.61 -12.31
C LEU A 28 -0.33 -6.69 -12.20
N PRO A 29 0.35 -7.16 -13.24
CA PRO A 29 1.78 -7.45 -13.05
C PRO A 29 2.65 -6.23 -12.86
N TYR A 30 2.30 -5.07 -13.40
CA TYR A 30 3.27 -3.98 -13.44
C TYR A 30 2.76 -2.63 -13.04
N ARG A 31 1.47 -2.45 -12.90
CA ARG A 31 0.91 -1.10 -12.96
C ARG A 31 0.38 -0.61 -11.62
N SER A 32 0.93 -1.11 -10.55
CA SER A 32 0.55 -0.60 -9.24
C SER A 32 1.75 0.02 -8.56
N THR A 33 1.50 1.08 -7.85
CA THR A 33 2.48 1.79 -7.05
C THR A 33 1.88 2.02 -5.68
N VAL A 34 2.69 1.94 -4.65
CA VAL A 34 2.21 2.16 -3.29
C VAL A 34 2.97 3.32 -2.69
N GLU A 35 2.24 4.24 -2.08
CA GLU A 35 2.82 5.35 -1.34
C GLU A 35 2.35 5.31 0.09
N THR A 36 3.25 5.55 1.02
CA THR A 36 2.89 5.69 2.43
C THR A 36 2.56 7.15 2.68
N ASP A 37 1.30 7.43 2.94
CA ASP A 37 0.82 8.80 3.09
C ASP A 37 1.06 9.32 4.49
N SER A 38 0.94 8.47 5.50
CA SER A 38 1.18 8.90 6.86
C SER A 38 1.72 7.75 7.69
N TRP A 39 2.49 8.12 8.67
CA TRP A 39 3.10 7.18 9.63
C TRP A 39 3.06 7.88 10.96
N GLN A 40 2.14 7.49 11.82
CA GLN A 40 1.92 8.19 13.09
C GLN A 40 2.16 7.25 14.25
N GLU A 41 3.13 7.60 15.08
CA GLU A 41 3.37 6.88 16.31
C GLU A 41 2.37 7.35 17.35
N ARG A 42 1.78 6.40 18.04
CA ARG A 42 0.76 6.71 19.03
C ARG A 42 1.33 6.60 20.44
N PRO A 43 0.67 7.24 21.41
CA PRO A 43 1.18 7.20 22.77
C PRO A 43 1.36 5.81 23.35
N ASP A 44 0.57 4.83 22.90
CA ASP A 44 0.69 3.47 23.40
C ASP A 44 1.80 2.68 22.70
N GLY A 45 2.57 3.33 21.83
CA GLY A 45 3.66 2.68 21.12
C GLY A 45 3.27 2.06 19.80
N SER A 46 1.99 1.99 19.49
CA SER A 46 1.57 1.47 18.20
C SER A 46 1.76 2.52 17.11
N VAL A 47 1.64 2.08 15.86
CA VAL A 47 1.82 2.96 14.71
C VAL A 47 0.59 2.86 13.84
N ARG A 48 0.10 4.02 13.41
CA ARG A 48 -0.99 4.10 12.46
C ARG A 48 -0.44 4.52 11.11
N ILE A 49 -0.68 3.69 10.10
CA ILE A 49 -0.11 3.89 8.76
C ILE A 49 -1.24 3.98 7.75
N GLU A 50 -1.17 4.98 6.89
CA GLU A 50 -2.07 5.07 5.75
C GLU A 50 -1.26 4.96 4.48
N GLN A 51 -1.73 4.14 3.56
CA GLN A 51 -1.08 3.96 2.27
C GLN A 51 -2.10 4.05 1.16
N THR A 52 -1.66 4.53 0.01
CA THR A 52 -2.49 4.55 -1.19
C THR A 52 -1.85 3.67 -2.24
N ILE A 53 -2.66 2.81 -2.82
CA ILE A 53 -2.28 1.97 -3.95
C ILE A 53 -2.78 2.66 -5.20
N PHE A 54 -1.87 2.97 -6.10
CA PHE A 54 -2.23 3.65 -7.35
C PHE A 54 -2.24 2.66 -8.48
N VAL A 55 -3.32 2.68 -9.25
CA VAL A 55 -3.47 1.89 -10.46
C VAL A 55 -3.79 2.82 -11.61
N GLU A 56 -3.68 2.32 -12.83
CA GLU A 56 -3.85 3.17 -14.00
C GLU A 56 -5.29 3.22 -14.50
N ARG A 57 -6.09 2.21 -14.19
CA ARG A 57 -7.44 2.11 -14.73
C ARG A 57 -8.42 1.69 -13.66
N ASP A 58 -9.67 2.06 -13.85
CA ASP A 58 -10.71 1.68 -12.90
C ASP A 58 -10.90 0.17 -12.84
N SER A 59 -10.73 -0.52 -13.96
CA SER A 59 -10.83 -1.98 -13.94
C SER A 59 -9.79 -2.60 -13.04
N GLN A 60 -8.60 -1.99 -12.97
CA GLN A 60 -7.56 -2.47 -12.07
C GLN A 60 -7.90 -2.17 -10.62
N ARG A 61 -8.52 -1.01 -10.39
CA ARG A 61 -8.96 -0.68 -9.03
C ARG A 61 -9.93 -1.74 -8.51
N LYS A 62 -10.85 -2.17 -9.36
CA LYS A 62 -11.80 -3.20 -8.96
C LYS A 62 -11.11 -4.51 -8.67
N ILE A 63 -10.07 -4.84 -9.42
CA ILE A 63 -9.31 -6.07 -9.17
C ILE A 63 -8.61 -6.00 -7.81
N VAL A 64 -8.00 -4.87 -7.50
CA VAL A 64 -7.30 -4.72 -6.22
C VAL A 64 -8.27 -4.80 -5.06
N LEU A 65 -9.43 -4.18 -5.19
CA LEU A 65 -10.43 -4.24 -4.13
C LEU A 65 -10.98 -5.65 -3.96
N GLY A 66 -11.30 -6.29 -5.07
CA GLY A 66 -11.95 -7.57 -5.03
C GLY A 66 -13.41 -7.44 -4.67
N GLU A 67 -14.13 -8.54 -4.79
CA GLU A 67 -15.55 -8.55 -4.51
C GLU A 67 -15.78 -8.29 -3.03
N GLY A 68 -16.55 -7.24 -2.74
CA GLY A 68 -16.82 -6.89 -1.35
C GLY A 68 -15.59 -6.44 -0.57
N GLY A 69 -14.53 -6.07 -1.28
CA GLY A 69 -13.31 -5.62 -0.61
C GLY A 69 -12.44 -6.75 -0.06
N LYS A 70 -12.70 -7.98 -0.48
CA LYS A 70 -11.99 -9.13 0.08
C LYS A 70 -10.51 -9.10 -0.23
N THR A 71 -10.17 -8.71 -1.46
CA THR A 71 -8.77 -8.77 -1.88
C THR A 71 -7.93 -7.75 -1.15
N ILE A 72 -8.40 -6.51 -1.10
CA ILE A 72 -7.63 -5.48 -0.41
C ILE A 72 -7.52 -5.78 1.08
N LYS A 73 -8.55 -6.39 1.65
CA LYS A 73 -8.48 -6.76 3.05
C LYS A 73 -7.40 -7.81 3.29
N ALA A 74 -7.30 -8.81 2.40
CA ALA A 74 -6.28 -9.83 2.54
C ALA A 74 -4.88 -9.25 2.34
N ILE A 75 -4.73 -8.35 1.37
CA ILE A 75 -3.46 -7.67 1.15
C ILE A 75 -3.08 -6.89 2.40
N GLY A 76 -4.04 -6.17 2.96
CA GLY A 76 -3.77 -5.36 4.16
C GLY A 76 -3.37 -6.20 5.35
N GLN A 77 -4.01 -7.34 5.55
CA GLN A 77 -3.67 -8.19 6.67
C GLN A 77 -2.25 -8.75 6.53
N ALA A 78 -1.90 -9.20 5.34
CA ALA A 78 -0.56 -9.74 5.12
C ALA A 78 0.51 -8.66 5.28
N ALA A 79 0.26 -7.49 4.71
CA ALA A 79 1.21 -6.39 4.80
C ALA A 79 1.35 -5.91 6.24
N ARG A 80 0.24 -5.77 6.96
CA ARG A 80 0.26 -5.31 8.33
C ARG A 80 1.11 -6.22 9.21
N ARG A 81 0.96 -7.52 9.04
CA ARG A 81 1.73 -8.46 9.85
C ARG A 81 3.23 -8.30 9.65
N GLU A 82 3.63 -8.19 8.40
CA GLU A 82 5.06 -8.09 8.13
C GLU A 82 5.61 -6.74 8.58
N ILE A 83 4.86 -5.67 8.35
CA ILE A 83 5.28 -4.35 8.80
C ILE A 83 5.40 -4.33 10.32
N ALA A 84 4.44 -4.95 11.01
CA ALA A 84 4.48 -4.98 12.47
C ALA A 84 5.71 -5.72 12.99
N GLU A 85 6.11 -6.79 12.31
CA GLU A 85 7.32 -7.51 12.71
C GLU A 85 8.55 -6.63 12.59
N ILE A 86 8.64 -5.90 11.48
CA ILE A 86 9.80 -5.06 11.25
C ILE A 86 9.81 -3.87 12.19
N ALA A 87 8.64 -3.26 12.41
CA ALA A 87 8.53 -2.12 13.30
C ALA A 87 8.57 -2.52 14.77
N GLU A 88 8.41 -3.80 15.06
CA GLU A 88 8.41 -4.34 16.42
C GLU A 88 7.36 -3.70 17.30
N THR A 89 6.19 -3.46 16.74
CA THR A 89 5.09 -2.90 17.48
C THR A 89 3.78 -3.22 16.76
N THR A 90 2.68 -2.93 17.42
CA THR A 90 1.37 -3.07 16.82
C THR A 90 1.20 -2.04 15.72
N VAL A 91 0.70 -2.48 14.57
CA VAL A 91 0.49 -1.62 13.42
C VAL A 91 -0.96 -1.65 13.01
N HIS A 92 -1.51 -0.47 12.77
CA HIS A 92 -2.84 -0.29 12.20
C HIS A 92 -2.65 0.24 10.79
N LEU A 93 -2.96 -0.58 9.80
CA LEU A 93 -2.70 -0.26 8.40
C LEU A 93 -3.99 -0.02 7.66
N PHE A 94 -4.10 1.12 7.01
CA PHE A 94 -5.26 1.51 6.21
C PHE A 94 -4.83 1.69 4.77
N LEU A 95 -5.48 0.95 3.88
CA LEU A 95 -5.15 0.97 2.46
C LEU A 95 -6.28 1.62 1.67
N PHE A 96 -5.89 2.48 0.75
CA PHE A 96 -6.81 3.13 -0.19
C PHE A 96 -6.35 2.82 -1.60
N VAL A 97 -7.27 2.73 -2.53
CA VAL A 97 -6.93 2.50 -3.93
C VAL A 97 -7.42 3.67 -4.74
N LYS A 98 -6.53 4.24 -5.55
CA LYS A 98 -6.88 5.39 -6.39
C LYS A 98 -6.39 5.14 -7.81
N VAL A 99 -7.14 5.69 -8.76
CA VAL A 99 -6.76 5.62 -10.16
C VAL A 99 -5.91 6.84 -10.47
N ARG A 100 -4.74 6.58 -11.04
CA ARG A 100 -3.85 7.65 -11.51
C ARG A 100 -3.55 7.34 -12.96
N GLU A 101 -4.11 8.15 -13.83
CA GLU A 101 -3.95 7.89 -15.26
C GLU A 101 -2.48 7.91 -15.64
N ASN A 102 -2.19 7.19 -16.72
CA ASN A 102 -0.82 7.08 -17.19
C ASN A 102 -0.42 8.36 -17.91
N TRP A 103 -0.09 9.38 -17.13
CA TRP A 103 0.25 10.68 -17.69
C TRP A 103 1.64 10.72 -18.30
N SER A 104 2.40 9.66 -18.19
CA SER A 104 3.67 9.61 -18.91
C SER A 104 3.44 9.60 -20.42
N ASP A 105 2.25 9.22 -20.87
CA ASP A 105 1.91 9.21 -22.29
C ASP A 105 1.31 10.50 -22.76
N ASP A 106 1.12 11.47 -21.89
CA ASP A 106 0.45 12.71 -22.25
C ASP A 106 1.47 13.72 -22.76
N PRO A 107 1.46 14.01 -24.07
CA PRO A 107 2.45 14.91 -24.62
C PRO A 107 2.29 16.35 -24.18
N ALA A 108 1.16 16.69 -23.60
CA ALA A 108 0.96 18.07 -23.12
C ALA A 108 1.72 18.35 -21.86
N ARG A 109 2.25 17.36 -21.23
CA ARG A 109 3.04 17.59 -20.01
C ARG A 109 4.52 17.77 -20.28
#